data_e2075bbe2e717c4aa460201cca6566a0
#
_entry.id   e2075bbe2e717c4aa460201cca6566a0
#
_cell.length_a   1.000
_cell.length_b   1.000
_cell.length_c   1.000
_cell.angle_alpha   90.00
_cell.angle_beta   90.00
_cell.angle_gamma   90.00
#
_symmetry.space_group_name_H-M   'P 1'
#
loop_
_entity.id
_entity.type
_entity.pdbx_description
1 polymer ?
#
loop_
_entity_poly.entity_id
_entity_poly.type
_entity_poly.pdbx_seq_one_letter_code
_entity_poly.pdbx_strand_id
1 'polypeptide(L)'
;MKISQPYSTEAGASAPAYPGGAAGAAAALNDTAGAVGLDRKLDAYHALSSRWAGASHAERAALAPALNDSPFARTVQSALNTFTKAAWAGSDAAPPVPQAQALKAFDGLSDTDQTIVASLQVGVPGARGPATVADYRARLQSDLDAAQPAAAAPRDTVTLSPEAQARLAGAAAPEASSAPVVEPAPQMAAALSAYGKAAG
;
A
#
# COMPACT_ATOMS: atom_id res chain seq x y z
N MET A 1 7.20 19.77 20.65
CA MET A 1 5.83 19.35 20.26
C MET A 1 5.74 17.85 20.45
N LYS A 2 4.99 17.39 21.47
CA LYS A 2 4.76 15.96 21.73
C LYS A 2 3.51 15.56 20.97
N ILE A 3 3.64 14.73 19.94
CA ILE A 3 2.51 14.10 19.27
C ILE A 3 2.23 12.80 20.04
N SER A 4 1.33 12.88 21.01
CA SER A 4 0.72 11.70 21.65
C SER A 4 -0.45 11.29 20.77
N GLN A 5 -0.30 10.28 19.95
CA GLN A 5 -1.43 9.56 19.39
C GLN A 5 -1.87 8.50 20.40
N PRO A 6 -3.10 8.55 20.91
CA PRO A 6 -3.66 7.42 21.62
C PRO A 6 -4.04 6.37 20.58
N TYR A 7 -3.22 5.34 20.41
CA TYR A 7 -3.74 4.09 19.89
C TYR A 7 -4.74 3.57 20.91
N SER A 8 -6.00 3.87 20.69
CA SER A 8 -7.08 3.14 21.34
C SER A 8 -6.99 1.71 20.87
N THR A 9 -6.36 0.87 21.68
CA THR A 9 -6.57 -0.57 21.68
C THR A 9 -8.03 -0.79 22.05
N GLU A 10 -8.95 -0.71 21.11
CA GLU A 10 -10.24 -1.34 21.29
C GLU A 10 -9.96 -2.84 21.42
N ALA A 11 -10.03 -3.26 22.67
CA ALA A 11 -9.88 -4.65 23.06
C ALA A 11 -10.83 -5.50 22.22
N GLY A 12 -10.23 -6.32 21.37
CA GLY A 12 -10.71 -7.48 20.70
C GLY A 12 -12.20 -7.78 20.78
N ALA A 13 -12.94 -7.47 19.72
CA ALA A 13 -14.00 -8.35 19.33
C ALA A 13 -13.32 -9.69 19.02
N SER A 14 -13.44 -10.66 19.93
CA SER A 14 -12.92 -12.01 19.74
C SER A 14 -13.46 -12.49 18.39
N ALA A 15 -12.56 -12.75 17.44
CA ALA A 15 -12.94 -13.36 16.18
C ALA A 15 -13.75 -14.62 16.51
N PRO A 16 -14.86 -14.90 15.81
CA PRO A 16 -15.68 -16.07 16.09
C PRO A 16 -14.81 -17.32 16.08
N ALA A 17 -14.92 -18.09 17.15
CA ALA A 17 -14.13 -19.30 17.29
C ALA A 17 -14.54 -20.28 16.19
N TYR A 18 -13.58 -20.71 15.36
CA TYR A 18 -13.83 -21.73 14.34
C TYR A 18 -14.25 -23.05 15.00
N PRO A 19 -15.23 -23.79 14.47
CA PRO A 19 -15.62 -25.11 14.98
C PRO A 19 -14.41 -26.04 15.08
N GLY A 20 -14.19 -26.63 16.25
CA GLY A 20 -13.00 -27.45 16.51
C GLY A 20 -11.72 -26.63 16.83
N GLY A 21 -11.85 -25.32 17.04
CA GLY A 21 -10.73 -24.44 17.40
C GLY A 21 -9.61 -24.40 16.37
N ALA A 22 -8.37 -24.16 16.82
CA ALA A 22 -7.23 -24.03 15.91
C ALA A 22 -6.92 -25.35 15.15
N ALA A 23 -7.14 -26.51 15.76
CA ALA A 23 -6.92 -27.82 15.11
C ALA A 23 -7.95 -28.04 13.98
N GLY A 24 -9.23 -27.72 14.22
CA GLY A 24 -10.28 -27.81 13.20
C GLY A 24 -10.04 -26.82 12.05
N ALA A 25 -9.61 -25.60 12.35
CA ALA A 25 -9.25 -24.63 11.34
C ALA A 25 -8.05 -25.09 10.50
N ALA A 26 -6.99 -25.59 11.14
CA ALA A 26 -5.83 -26.14 10.42
C ALA A 26 -6.19 -27.34 9.53
N ALA A 27 -7.07 -28.21 10.00
CA ALA A 27 -7.58 -29.34 9.20
C ALA A 27 -8.35 -28.83 7.95
N ALA A 28 -9.19 -27.80 8.10
CA ALA A 28 -9.92 -27.20 6.98
C ALA A 28 -8.98 -26.61 5.92
N LEU A 29 -7.88 -25.96 6.33
CA LEU A 29 -6.90 -25.41 5.39
C LEU A 29 -6.07 -26.48 4.67
N ASN A 30 -5.95 -27.67 5.25
CA ASN A 30 -5.28 -28.82 4.66
C ASN A 30 -6.21 -29.70 3.81
N ASP A 31 -7.51 -29.40 3.75
CA ASP A 31 -8.43 -30.18 2.95
C ASP A 31 -8.16 -30.00 1.43
N THR A 32 -7.69 -31.05 0.81
CA THR A 32 -7.46 -31.16 -0.65
C THR A 32 -8.56 -31.91 -1.37
N ALA A 33 -9.41 -32.61 -0.61
CA ALA A 33 -10.48 -33.42 -1.17
C ALA A 33 -11.71 -32.62 -1.57
N GLY A 34 -11.74 -31.30 -1.24
CA GLY A 34 -12.87 -30.43 -1.56
C GLY A 34 -14.09 -30.63 -0.65
N ALA A 35 -13.94 -31.37 0.46
CA ALA A 35 -15.00 -31.56 1.44
C ALA A 35 -15.36 -30.26 2.18
N VAL A 36 -14.38 -29.33 2.29
CA VAL A 36 -14.56 -28.02 2.91
C VAL A 36 -14.66 -26.96 1.82
N GLY A 37 -15.82 -26.26 1.75
CA GLY A 37 -16.05 -25.19 0.79
C GLY A 37 -15.17 -23.96 1.03
N LEU A 38 -15.06 -23.08 0.03
CA LEU A 38 -14.22 -21.88 0.05
C LEU A 38 -14.50 -20.99 1.27
N ASP A 39 -15.77 -20.69 1.56
CA ASP A 39 -16.14 -19.82 2.68
C ASP A 39 -15.62 -20.35 4.03
N ARG A 40 -15.76 -21.65 4.26
CA ARG A 40 -15.25 -22.28 5.47
C ARG A 40 -13.72 -22.28 5.57
N LYS A 41 -13.03 -22.39 4.43
CA LYS A 41 -11.56 -22.24 4.38
C LYS A 41 -11.13 -20.83 4.68
N LEU A 42 -11.86 -19.83 4.18
CA LEU A 42 -11.63 -18.43 4.49
C LEU A 42 -11.88 -18.13 5.98
N ASP A 43 -12.99 -18.62 6.54
CA ASP A 43 -13.28 -18.49 7.98
C ASP A 43 -12.17 -19.11 8.83
N ALA A 44 -11.68 -20.30 8.45
CA ALA A 44 -10.58 -20.96 9.12
C ALA A 44 -9.28 -20.14 9.04
N TYR A 45 -8.98 -19.58 7.88
CA TYR A 45 -7.80 -18.74 7.66
C TYR A 45 -7.87 -17.48 8.50
N HIS A 46 -9.01 -16.78 8.52
CA HIS A 46 -9.24 -15.59 9.36
C HIS A 46 -9.14 -15.91 10.85
N ALA A 47 -9.72 -17.02 11.30
CA ALA A 47 -9.65 -17.43 12.71
C ALA A 47 -8.21 -17.68 13.15
N LEU A 48 -7.40 -18.38 12.33
CA LEU A 48 -6.00 -18.63 12.62
C LEU A 48 -5.15 -17.37 12.53
N SER A 49 -5.39 -16.51 11.55
CA SER A 49 -4.68 -15.23 11.39
C SER A 49 -4.94 -14.28 12.56
N SER A 50 -6.19 -14.17 13.01
CA SER A 50 -6.58 -13.39 14.18
C SER A 50 -5.93 -13.91 15.46
N ARG A 51 -5.88 -15.25 15.63
CA ARG A 51 -5.19 -15.87 16.75
C ARG A 51 -3.69 -15.62 16.69
N TRP A 52 -3.07 -15.70 15.51
CA TRP A 52 -1.66 -15.38 15.30
C TRP A 52 -1.29 -13.98 15.78
N ALA A 53 -2.14 -12.99 15.52
CA ALA A 53 -1.88 -11.58 15.90
C ALA A 53 -1.67 -11.41 17.41
N GLY A 54 -2.42 -12.13 18.25
CA GLY A 54 -2.33 -12.08 19.70
C GLY A 54 -1.49 -13.21 20.34
N ALA A 55 -0.91 -14.11 19.52
CA ALA A 55 -0.26 -15.32 20.02
C ALA A 55 1.16 -15.06 20.56
N SER A 56 1.57 -15.88 21.54
CA SER A 56 2.96 -16.00 21.98
C SER A 56 3.86 -16.57 20.87
N HIS A 57 5.18 -16.43 21.03
CA HIS A 57 6.14 -16.96 20.06
C HIS A 57 5.96 -18.49 19.82
N ALA A 58 5.75 -19.25 20.89
CA ALA A 58 5.53 -20.71 20.78
C ALA A 58 4.24 -21.04 20.02
N GLU A 59 3.15 -20.31 20.29
CA GLU A 59 1.88 -20.49 19.58
C GLU A 59 2.00 -20.09 18.11
N ARG A 60 2.70 -19.00 17.80
CA ARG A 60 2.98 -18.62 16.41
C ARG A 60 3.75 -19.72 15.67
N ALA A 61 4.78 -20.30 16.28
CA ALA A 61 5.50 -21.41 15.69
C ALA A 61 4.59 -22.62 15.41
N ALA A 62 3.62 -22.89 16.28
CA ALA A 62 2.64 -23.96 16.08
C ALA A 62 1.60 -23.66 14.99
N LEU A 63 1.22 -22.39 14.79
CA LEU A 63 0.23 -21.95 13.78
C LEU A 63 0.86 -21.76 12.39
N ALA A 64 2.17 -21.49 12.32
CA ALA A 64 2.88 -21.16 11.09
C ALA A 64 2.67 -22.19 9.95
N PRO A 65 2.77 -23.49 10.16
CA PRO A 65 2.58 -24.46 9.08
C PRO A 65 1.19 -24.38 8.44
N ALA A 66 0.14 -24.16 9.25
CA ALA A 66 -1.22 -24.06 8.73
C ALA A 66 -1.42 -22.78 7.90
N LEU A 67 -0.84 -21.66 8.34
CA LEU A 67 -1.00 -20.36 7.69
C LEU A 67 -0.07 -20.13 6.49
N ASN A 68 1.07 -20.82 6.43
CA ASN A 68 2.06 -20.59 5.40
C ASN A 68 2.17 -21.76 4.40
N ASP A 69 2.05 -22.99 4.88
CA ASP A 69 2.41 -24.19 4.11
C ASP A 69 1.20 -25.04 3.71
N SER A 70 0.00 -24.77 4.27
CA SER A 70 -1.20 -25.52 3.89
C SER A 70 -1.54 -25.29 2.41
N PRO A 71 -2.21 -26.26 1.75
CA PRO A 71 -2.67 -26.12 0.37
C PRO A 71 -3.49 -24.84 0.17
N PHE A 72 -4.39 -24.53 1.10
CA PHE A 72 -5.20 -23.31 1.00
C PHE A 72 -4.37 -22.05 1.20
N ALA A 73 -3.42 -22.02 2.12
CA ALA A 73 -2.53 -20.88 2.29
C ALA A 73 -1.72 -20.57 1.03
N ARG A 74 -1.28 -21.61 0.31
CA ARG A 74 -0.61 -21.41 -1.00
C ARG A 74 -1.56 -20.84 -2.05
N THR A 75 -2.82 -21.24 -2.06
CA THR A 75 -3.85 -20.64 -2.93
C THR A 75 -4.04 -19.17 -2.61
N VAL A 76 -4.13 -18.81 -1.32
CA VAL A 76 -4.20 -17.42 -0.85
C VAL A 76 -2.98 -16.61 -1.32
N GLN A 77 -1.78 -17.14 -1.11
CA GLN A 77 -0.55 -16.48 -1.56
C GLN A 77 -0.50 -16.29 -3.08
N SER A 78 -0.95 -17.30 -3.84
CA SER A 78 -1.02 -17.23 -5.30
C SER A 78 -1.97 -16.14 -5.77
N ALA A 79 -3.19 -16.08 -5.21
CA ALA A 79 -4.19 -15.06 -5.53
C ALA A 79 -3.68 -13.65 -5.23
N LEU A 80 -3.11 -13.46 -4.03
CA LEU A 80 -2.52 -12.17 -3.63
C LEU A 80 -1.35 -11.76 -4.52
N ASN A 81 -0.45 -12.68 -4.84
CA ASN A 81 0.70 -12.40 -5.70
C ASN A 81 0.26 -12.05 -7.11
N THR A 82 -0.73 -12.76 -7.66
CA THR A 82 -1.29 -12.46 -8.98
C THR A 82 -1.91 -11.08 -9.01
N PHE A 83 -2.75 -10.76 -8.04
CA PHE A 83 -3.36 -9.43 -7.91
C PHE A 83 -2.30 -8.34 -7.75
N THR A 84 -1.42 -8.48 -6.77
CA THR A 84 -0.40 -7.48 -6.45
C THR A 84 0.50 -7.22 -7.65
N LYS A 85 1.01 -8.27 -8.29
CA LYS A 85 1.87 -8.13 -9.45
C LYS A 85 1.20 -7.40 -10.62
N ALA A 86 -0.10 -7.66 -10.85
CA ALA A 86 -0.86 -6.98 -11.89
C ALA A 86 -1.24 -5.54 -11.51
N ALA A 87 -1.66 -5.32 -10.25
CA ALA A 87 -2.10 -4.02 -9.76
C ALA A 87 -0.96 -3.00 -9.66
N TRP A 88 0.26 -3.45 -9.32
CA TRP A 88 1.43 -2.58 -9.18
C TRP A 88 2.39 -2.60 -10.38
N ALA A 89 2.06 -3.29 -11.46
CA ALA A 89 2.83 -3.18 -12.68
C ALA A 89 2.73 -1.74 -13.22
N GLY A 90 3.82 -0.99 -13.17
CA GLY A 90 3.84 0.44 -13.56
C GLY A 90 3.39 1.41 -12.47
N SER A 91 3.65 1.08 -11.20
CA SER A 91 3.34 1.94 -10.03
C SER A 91 3.95 3.34 -10.08
N ASP A 92 4.95 3.58 -10.91
CA ASP A 92 5.60 4.89 -11.09
C ASP A 92 4.75 5.86 -11.93
N ALA A 93 3.65 5.38 -12.51
CA ALA A 93 2.73 6.23 -13.26
C ALA A 93 1.94 7.17 -12.33
N ALA A 94 1.65 8.38 -12.82
CA ALA A 94 0.84 9.33 -12.09
C ALA A 94 -0.64 8.86 -12.01
N PRO A 95 -1.38 9.24 -10.94
CA PRO A 95 -2.82 9.01 -10.88
C PRO A 95 -3.52 9.57 -12.14
N PRO A 96 -4.62 8.96 -12.62
CA PRO A 96 -5.35 7.84 -12.04
C PRO A 96 -4.88 6.45 -12.53
N VAL A 97 -3.73 6.34 -13.21
CA VAL A 97 -3.28 5.10 -13.86
C VAL A 97 -3.13 3.94 -12.86
N PRO A 98 -2.49 4.11 -11.67
CA PRO A 98 -2.38 3.00 -10.71
C PRO A 98 -3.74 2.51 -10.22
N GLN A 99 -4.69 3.41 -9.97
CA GLN A 99 -6.04 3.05 -9.50
C GLN A 99 -6.83 2.30 -10.57
N ALA A 100 -6.77 2.77 -11.82
CA ALA A 100 -7.40 2.08 -12.95
C ALA A 100 -6.79 0.68 -13.16
N GLN A 101 -5.48 0.55 -12.96
CA GLN A 101 -4.78 -0.71 -13.08
C GLN A 101 -5.14 -1.69 -11.96
N ALA A 102 -5.26 -1.22 -10.71
CA ALA A 102 -5.70 -2.03 -9.59
C ALA A 102 -7.11 -2.59 -9.80
N LEU A 103 -8.05 -1.74 -10.25
CA LEU A 103 -9.41 -2.18 -10.57
C LEU A 103 -9.41 -3.22 -11.71
N LYS A 104 -8.69 -2.96 -12.80
CA LYS A 104 -8.55 -3.89 -13.92
C LYS A 104 -7.91 -5.22 -13.50
N ALA A 105 -6.89 -5.16 -12.64
CA ALA A 105 -6.22 -6.35 -12.11
C ALA A 105 -7.17 -7.21 -11.29
N PHE A 106 -8.00 -6.56 -10.44
CA PHE A 106 -9.01 -7.26 -9.65
C PHE A 106 -10.10 -7.88 -10.52
N ASP A 107 -10.65 -7.15 -11.47
CA ASP A 107 -11.68 -7.64 -12.41
C ASP A 107 -11.17 -8.77 -13.33
N GLY A 108 -9.86 -8.88 -13.52
CA GLY A 108 -9.22 -9.94 -14.29
C GLY A 108 -8.91 -11.22 -13.51
N LEU A 109 -9.15 -11.26 -12.19
CA LEU A 109 -9.00 -12.46 -11.39
C LEU A 109 -10.15 -13.45 -11.60
N SER A 110 -9.92 -14.74 -11.27
CA SER A 110 -11.02 -15.70 -11.17
C SER A 110 -11.96 -15.34 -10.01
N ASP A 111 -13.22 -15.80 -10.05
CA ASP A 111 -14.20 -15.56 -8.97
C ASP A 111 -13.67 -16.03 -7.60
N THR A 112 -12.96 -17.14 -7.58
CA THR A 112 -12.31 -17.66 -6.37
C THR A 112 -11.23 -16.72 -5.87
N ASP A 113 -10.36 -16.25 -6.75
CA ASP A 113 -9.27 -15.34 -6.38
C ASP A 113 -9.81 -13.96 -5.97
N GLN A 114 -10.86 -13.45 -6.63
CA GLN A 114 -11.54 -12.23 -6.21
C GLN A 114 -12.10 -12.36 -4.80
N THR A 115 -12.75 -13.49 -4.50
CA THR A 115 -13.28 -13.77 -3.16
C THR A 115 -12.17 -13.83 -2.12
N ILE A 116 -11.06 -14.51 -2.41
CA ILE A 116 -9.89 -14.58 -1.52
C ILE A 116 -9.32 -13.17 -1.30
N VAL A 117 -9.01 -12.43 -2.36
CA VAL A 117 -8.41 -11.10 -2.26
C VAL A 117 -9.32 -10.15 -1.49
N ALA A 118 -10.61 -10.09 -1.80
CA ALA A 118 -11.57 -9.22 -1.12
C ALA A 118 -11.70 -9.57 0.37
N SER A 119 -11.80 -10.86 0.72
CA SER A 119 -11.97 -11.29 2.11
C SER A 119 -10.80 -10.93 3.03
N LEU A 120 -9.60 -10.72 2.46
CA LEU A 120 -8.40 -10.32 3.19
C LEU A 120 -8.25 -8.81 3.33
N GLN A 121 -9.13 -8.04 2.70
CA GLN A 121 -9.13 -6.58 2.85
C GLN A 121 -9.91 -6.15 4.07
N VAL A 122 -9.61 -4.95 4.55
CA VAL A 122 -10.40 -4.33 5.61
C VAL A 122 -11.80 -4.07 5.08
N GLY A 123 -12.81 -4.56 5.77
CA GLY A 123 -14.21 -4.35 5.41
C GLY A 123 -14.61 -2.86 5.39
N VAL A 124 -15.81 -2.60 4.92
CA VAL A 124 -16.39 -1.25 4.93
C VAL A 124 -16.43 -0.73 6.38
N PRO A 125 -16.07 0.54 6.64
CA PRO A 125 -16.17 1.10 7.98
C PRO A 125 -17.57 0.90 8.57
N GLY A 126 -17.64 0.29 9.76
CA GLY A 126 -18.89 -0.05 10.44
C GLY A 126 -19.48 -1.42 10.08
N ALA A 127 -19.00 -2.11 9.05
CA ALA A 127 -19.37 -3.49 8.76
C ALA A 127 -18.64 -4.47 9.70
N ARG A 128 -19.35 -5.54 10.07
CA ARG A 128 -18.74 -6.63 10.83
C ARG A 128 -18.31 -7.72 9.84
N GLY A 129 -17.02 -7.92 9.73
CA GLY A 129 -16.46 -9.01 8.92
C GLY A 129 -15.59 -8.53 7.76
N PRO A 130 -15.05 -9.47 6.98
CA PRO A 130 -14.24 -9.18 5.81
C PRO A 130 -15.05 -8.50 4.70
N ALA A 131 -14.36 -7.83 3.76
CA ALA A 131 -15.00 -7.23 2.61
C ALA A 131 -15.55 -8.33 1.68
N THR A 132 -16.71 -8.07 1.07
CA THR A 132 -17.19 -8.90 -0.05
C THR A 132 -16.50 -8.47 -1.34
N VAL A 133 -16.61 -9.29 -2.39
CA VAL A 133 -16.13 -8.95 -3.74
C VAL A 133 -16.73 -7.64 -4.23
N ALA A 134 -18.04 -7.42 -4.00
CA ALA A 134 -18.73 -6.20 -4.38
C ALA A 134 -18.22 -4.97 -3.60
N ASP A 135 -18.01 -5.11 -2.28
CA ASP A 135 -17.52 -4.02 -1.44
C ASP A 135 -16.09 -3.60 -1.84
N TYR A 136 -15.23 -4.59 -2.06
CA TYR A 136 -13.84 -4.29 -2.42
C TYR A 136 -13.74 -3.68 -3.82
N ARG A 137 -14.52 -4.20 -4.79
CA ARG A 137 -14.61 -3.61 -6.13
C ARG A 137 -15.14 -2.18 -6.09
N ALA A 138 -16.20 -1.91 -5.30
CA ALA A 138 -16.73 -0.56 -5.12
C ALA A 138 -15.69 0.39 -4.52
N ARG A 139 -14.88 -0.09 -3.59
CA ARG A 139 -13.77 0.69 -3.02
C ARG A 139 -12.72 1.04 -4.08
N LEU A 140 -12.27 0.07 -4.87
CA LEU A 140 -11.31 0.32 -5.96
C LEU A 140 -11.87 1.33 -6.98
N GLN A 141 -13.17 1.25 -7.29
CA GLN A 141 -13.84 2.22 -8.16
C GLN A 141 -13.86 3.62 -7.52
N SER A 142 -14.19 3.71 -6.24
CA SER A 142 -14.17 4.98 -5.50
C SER A 142 -12.78 5.61 -5.45
N ASP A 143 -11.73 4.80 -5.27
CA ASP A 143 -10.35 5.26 -5.28
C ASP A 143 -9.96 5.79 -6.68
N LEU A 144 -10.44 5.15 -7.75
CA LEU A 144 -10.26 5.61 -9.12
C LEU A 144 -10.97 6.95 -9.37
N ASP A 145 -12.23 7.05 -8.96
CA ASP A 145 -13.04 8.27 -9.15
C ASP A 145 -12.44 9.45 -8.37
N ALA A 146 -11.94 9.20 -7.17
CA ALA A 146 -11.25 10.20 -6.36
C ALA A 146 -9.91 10.68 -6.97
N ALA A 147 -9.24 9.80 -7.72
CA ALA A 147 -7.97 10.13 -8.38
C ALA A 147 -8.15 10.93 -9.68
N GLN A 148 -9.31 10.85 -10.34
CA GLN A 148 -9.57 11.55 -11.60
C GLN A 148 -9.54 13.09 -11.48
N PRO A 149 -10.15 13.73 -10.48
CA PRO A 149 -10.07 15.19 -10.31
C PRO A 149 -8.64 15.69 -10.09
N ALA A 150 -7.81 14.92 -9.40
CA ALA A 150 -6.40 15.27 -9.17
C ALA A 150 -5.59 15.23 -10.47
N ALA A 151 -5.94 14.36 -11.41
CA ALA A 151 -5.32 14.30 -12.74
C ALA A 151 -5.81 15.43 -13.66
N ALA A 152 -7.06 15.90 -13.49
CA ALA A 152 -7.67 16.99 -14.24
C ALA A 152 -7.32 18.36 -13.65
N ALA A 153 -6.90 18.46 -12.40
CA ALA A 153 -6.47 19.72 -11.81
C ALA A 153 -5.27 20.26 -12.59
N PRO A 154 -5.28 21.53 -13.00
CA PRO A 154 -4.12 22.11 -13.65
C PRO A 154 -2.94 21.97 -12.69
N ARG A 155 -1.91 21.23 -13.11
CA ARG A 155 -0.63 21.23 -12.41
C ARG A 155 -0.21 22.69 -12.32
N ASP A 156 0.23 23.14 -11.15
CA ASP A 156 0.75 24.48 -10.94
C ASP A 156 1.70 24.84 -12.10
N THR A 157 1.15 25.45 -13.13
CA THR A 157 1.94 26.07 -14.18
C THR A 157 2.41 27.38 -13.58
N VAL A 158 3.66 27.41 -13.13
CA VAL A 158 4.31 28.66 -12.78
C VAL A 158 4.32 29.50 -14.05
N THR A 159 3.29 30.34 -14.22
CA THR A 159 3.26 31.30 -15.29
C THR A 159 4.23 32.40 -14.91
N LEU A 160 5.42 32.35 -15.49
CA LEU A 160 6.40 33.39 -15.32
C LEU A 160 5.76 34.72 -15.77
N SER A 161 5.91 35.78 -14.96
CA SER A 161 5.44 37.11 -15.36
C SER A 161 6.10 37.52 -16.68
N PRO A 162 5.47 38.37 -17.48
CA PRO A 162 6.06 38.85 -18.74
C PRO A 162 7.47 39.43 -18.56
N GLU A 163 7.73 40.05 -17.41
CA GLU A 163 9.05 40.57 -17.05
C GLU A 163 10.08 39.47 -16.78
N ALA A 164 9.66 38.37 -16.13
CA ALA A 164 10.54 37.20 -15.90
C ALA A 164 10.83 36.47 -17.22
N GLN A 165 9.86 36.39 -18.11
CA GLN A 165 10.03 35.84 -19.46
C GLN A 165 10.97 36.73 -20.30
N ALA A 166 10.82 38.04 -20.24
CA ALA A 166 11.69 39.00 -20.93
C ALA A 166 13.14 38.92 -20.42
N ARG A 167 13.35 38.72 -19.12
CA ARG A 167 14.69 38.52 -18.54
C ARG A 167 15.32 37.23 -18.98
N LEU A 168 14.55 36.14 -19.06
CA LEU A 168 15.03 34.86 -19.57
C LEU A 168 15.37 34.93 -21.06
N ALA A 169 14.56 35.60 -21.86
CA ALA A 169 14.81 35.83 -23.29
C ALA A 169 16.02 36.74 -23.52
N GLY A 170 16.21 37.76 -22.66
CA GLY A 170 17.37 38.65 -22.70
C GLY A 170 18.67 38.03 -22.21
N ALA A 171 18.62 36.99 -21.40
CA ALA A 171 19.79 36.26 -20.94
C ALA A 171 20.37 35.26 -21.98
N ALA A 172 19.68 35.08 -23.11
CA ALA A 172 20.12 34.21 -24.21
C ALA A 172 21.06 34.91 -25.24
N ALA A 173 21.41 36.18 -25.04
CA ALA A 173 22.42 36.85 -25.87
C ALA A 173 23.79 36.75 -25.18
N PRO A 174 24.81 36.17 -25.80
CA PRO A 174 26.16 36.12 -25.23
C PRO A 174 26.82 37.49 -25.47
N GLU A 175 26.62 38.43 -24.59
CA GLU A 175 27.51 39.60 -24.51
C GLU A 175 28.57 39.27 -23.46
N ALA A 176 29.79 39.05 -23.95
CA ALA A 176 30.99 39.02 -23.16
C ALA A 176 31.17 40.41 -22.49
N SER A 177 30.63 40.57 -21.29
CA SER A 177 30.93 41.68 -20.42
C SER A 177 31.72 41.13 -19.22
N SER A 178 33.00 41.48 -19.18
CA SER A 178 33.91 41.25 -18.08
C SER A 178 33.33 41.90 -16.80
N ALA A 179 32.62 41.05 -16.03
CA ALA A 179 32.25 41.43 -14.66
C ALA A 179 33.47 41.37 -13.77
N PRO A 180 33.68 42.37 -12.87
CA PRO A 180 34.78 42.32 -11.91
C PRO A 180 34.60 41.12 -11.00
N VAL A 181 35.70 40.35 -10.81
CA VAL A 181 35.76 39.26 -9.84
C VAL A 181 35.51 39.85 -8.46
N VAL A 182 34.31 39.65 -7.94
CA VAL A 182 33.99 40.01 -6.55
C VAL A 182 34.60 38.90 -5.70
N GLU A 183 35.69 39.22 -5.03
CA GLU A 183 36.28 38.34 -3.98
C GLU A 183 35.17 38.02 -2.97
N PRO A 184 34.98 36.75 -2.60
CA PRO A 184 34.01 36.40 -1.59
C PRO A 184 34.38 37.04 -0.25
N ALA A 185 33.41 37.65 0.40
CA ALA A 185 33.60 38.28 1.71
C ALA A 185 34.28 37.30 2.68
N PRO A 186 35.20 37.76 3.50
CA PRO A 186 36.02 36.88 4.36
C PRO A 186 35.22 35.96 5.29
N GLN A 187 33.98 36.33 5.57
CA GLN A 187 33.06 35.49 6.35
C GLN A 187 32.58 34.25 5.58
N MET A 188 32.46 34.32 4.26
CA MET A 188 32.05 33.21 3.41
C MET A 188 33.21 32.21 3.19
N ALA A 189 34.43 32.70 3.09
CA ALA A 189 35.62 31.86 2.99
C ALA A 189 35.88 31.09 4.31
N ALA A 190 35.57 31.67 5.45
CA ALA A 190 35.68 31.02 6.75
C ALA A 190 34.63 29.92 6.94
N ALA A 191 33.40 30.12 6.43
CA ALA A 191 32.33 29.12 6.49
C ALA A 191 32.63 27.90 5.61
N LEU A 192 33.17 28.12 4.41
CA LEU A 192 33.56 27.02 3.49
C LEU A 192 34.75 26.20 4.03
N SER A 193 35.71 26.83 4.72
CA SER A 193 36.82 26.11 5.35
C SER A 193 36.40 25.31 6.59
N ALA A 194 35.36 25.73 7.32
CA ALA A 194 34.78 24.97 8.42
C ALA A 194 34.04 23.72 7.96
N TYR A 195 33.37 23.79 6.80
CA TYR A 195 32.62 22.66 6.24
C TYR A 195 33.57 21.57 5.66
N GLY A 196 34.68 21.97 5.07
CA GLY A 196 35.70 21.04 4.55
C GLY A 196 36.44 20.24 5.62
N LYS A 197 36.49 20.73 6.86
CA LYS A 197 37.16 20.05 8.01
C LYS A 197 36.28 19.05 8.75
N ALA A 198 34.95 19.08 8.53
CA ALA A 198 34.00 18.17 9.19
C ALA A 198 33.71 16.89 8.36
N ALA A 199 34.25 16.78 7.15
CA ALA A 199 34.01 15.69 6.23
C ALA A 199 35.24 14.79 5.95
N GLY A 200 36.27 14.90 6.84
CA GLY A 200 37.47 14.06 6.78
C GLY A 200 37.63 13.17 7.98
#